data_15a99d3ac8cec0e5a367859c09bd5fd9
#
_entry.id   15a99d3ac8cec0e5a367859c09bd5fd9
#
_cell.length_a   1.000
_cell.length_b   1.000
_cell.length_c   1.000
_cell.angle_alpha   90.00
_cell.angle_beta   90.00
_cell.angle_gamma   90.00
#
_symmetry.space_group_name_H-M   'P 1'
#
loop_
_entity.id
_entity.type
_entity.pdbx_description
1 polymer ?
#
loop_
_entity_poly.entity_id
_entity_poly.type
_entity_poly.pdbx_seq_one_letter_code
_entity_poly.pdbx_strand_id
1 'polypeptide(L)'
;MDRKEIARQASQMKSKEEFINLLNLIKKAEVEELGLDMSQFHPFTEKQLNYYCNPRHSYHRYRVFKIKKKSGGFRQITAPRTQTFMMMLSAVNEILRSLYTPSDYAMGFADGRSVVSNASVHKGQNYVFNIDLKDFFPSVEQPRIWKRLQLAPLNFSIPIANLIAGLCSMKETHTNEDGTLKNKYVLPQGAPTSPIITNMICDKLDRRLAGLARRFGLHYTRYADDITFSSMHNVYQANGAFRTELARIITDQGFTMNEKKTRLLKKGSRQEVTGIIVSDKLNVTRKYVRDIRNILYLWSRYGYSAAFSKFFPKYKEEKGHVKKGNPDMINVLDGKLMYLKMVKGSEDSVYQKLYMKFCVLANKDPQKHTKESKSVSYIQTSDITDFEKQNSTKIEIVKNKEGKRYGYFMLGNRKQLISINKEVNLDDKQIHFKLAISSCRGKDNKTFWLLHNKDKVKESVLSSNSVDIDKLNSELDSLLNM
;
A
#
# COMPACT_ATOMS: atom_id res chain seq x y z
N MET A 1 18.74 -4.22 2.53
CA MET A 1 19.28 -5.62 2.63
C MET A 1 18.69 -6.45 1.50
N ASP A 2 19.49 -7.26 0.79
CA ASP A 2 19.01 -8.09 -0.34
C ASP A 2 18.17 -9.28 0.18
N ARG A 3 17.10 -9.64 -0.56
CA ARG A 3 16.22 -10.79 -0.21
C ARG A 3 16.94 -12.12 -0.19
N LYS A 4 17.97 -12.32 -1.00
CA LYS A 4 18.79 -13.54 -0.97
C LYS A 4 19.53 -13.69 0.34
N GLU A 5 20.06 -12.61 0.87
CA GLU A 5 20.74 -12.60 2.16
C GLU A 5 19.77 -12.84 3.33
N ILE A 6 18.58 -12.22 3.27
CA ILE A 6 17.52 -12.50 4.24
C ILE A 6 17.16 -13.99 4.22
N ALA A 7 16.96 -14.57 3.03
CA ALA A 7 16.62 -16.00 2.88
C ALA A 7 17.72 -16.91 3.44
N ARG A 8 18.99 -16.60 3.19
CA ARG A 8 20.14 -17.36 3.70
C ARG A 8 20.15 -17.38 5.22
N GLN A 9 20.04 -16.21 5.85
CA GLN A 9 20.02 -16.12 7.33
C GLN A 9 18.78 -16.77 7.93
N ALA A 10 17.60 -16.54 7.32
CA ALA A 10 16.35 -17.11 7.81
C ALA A 10 16.32 -18.64 7.73
N SER A 11 16.91 -19.26 6.69
CA SER A 11 16.97 -20.72 6.56
C SER A 11 17.91 -21.41 7.57
N GLN A 12 18.89 -20.67 8.10
CA GLN A 12 19.84 -21.16 9.09
C GLN A 12 19.39 -20.96 10.53
N MET A 13 18.40 -20.11 10.74
CA MET A 13 17.93 -19.64 12.02
C MET A 13 17.29 -20.76 12.86
N LYS A 14 17.79 -20.98 14.08
CA LYS A 14 17.33 -22.01 15.01
C LYS A 14 16.91 -21.46 16.36
N SER A 15 17.49 -20.34 16.79
CA SER A 15 17.28 -19.75 18.11
C SER A 15 16.45 -18.46 18.06
N LYS A 16 15.88 -18.09 19.18
CA LYS A 16 15.16 -16.83 19.37
C LYS A 16 16.09 -15.61 19.21
N GLU A 17 17.34 -15.75 19.64
CA GLU A 17 18.34 -14.71 19.51
C GLU A 17 18.68 -14.44 18.04
N GLU A 18 18.90 -15.47 17.24
CA GLU A 18 19.11 -15.34 15.78
C GLU A 18 17.90 -14.69 15.11
N PHE A 19 16.69 -15.05 15.54
CA PHE A 19 15.46 -14.44 15.01
C PHE A 19 15.39 -12.94 15.29
N ILE A 20 15.61 -12.51 16.53
CA ILE A 20 15.54 -11.09 16.88
C ILE A 20 16.67 -10.30 16.20
N ASN A 21 17.86 -10.89 16.06
CA ASN A 21 18.97 -10.27 15.34
C ASN A 21 18.62 -10.04 13.86
N LEU A 22 18.03 -11.04 13.20
CA LEU A 22 17.57 -10.87 11.80
C LEU A 22 16.47 -9.81 11.67
N LEU A 23 15.50 -9.78 12.59
CA LEU A 23 14.47 -8.72 12.61
C LEU A 23 15.10 -7.32 12.75
N ASN A 24 16.13 -7.19 13.59
CA ASN A 24 16.84 -5.93 13.79
C ASN A 24 17.67 -5.52 12.58
N LEU A 25 18.31 -6.47 11.90
CA LEU A 25 19.03 -6.20 10.64
C LEU A 25 18.09 -5.69 9.55
N ILE A 26 16.92 -6.32 9.38
CA ILE A 26 15.91 -5.89 8.41
C ILE A 26 15.39 -4.49 8.76
N LYS A 27 15.05 -4.25 10.04
CA LYS A 27 14.60 -2.94 10.52
C LYS A 27 15.66 -1.86 10.28
N LYS A 28 16.94 -2.16 10.54
CA LYS A 28 18.05 -1.24 10.31
C LYS A 28 18.16 -0.88 8.83
N ALA A 29 18.12 -1.87 7.95
CA ALA A 29 18.17 -1.66 6.51
C ALA A 29 16.98 -0.82 5.99
N GLU A 30 15.77 -1.02 6.53
CA GLU A 30 14.59 -0.21 6.19
C GLU A 30 14.75 1.25 6.63
N VAL A 31 15.28 1.49 7.84
CA VAL A 31 15.56 2.85 8.36
C VAL A 31 16.60 3.56 7.50
N GLU A 32 17.67 2.86 7.11
CA GLU A 32 18.72 3.38 6.21
C GLU A 32 18.17 3.72 4.82
N GLU A 33 17.34 2.84 4.23
CA GLU A 33 16.72 3.06 2.91
C GLU A 33 15.77 4.26 2.91
N LEU A 34 15.02 4.44 4.00
CA LEU A 34 14.16 5.61 4.19
C LEU A 34 14.93 6.89 4.50
N GLY A 35 16.23 6.82 4.69
CA GLY A 35 17.12 7.94 5.03
C GLY A 35 16.76 8.58 6.38
N LEU A 36 16.25 7.80 7.32
CA LEU A 36 15.95 8.25 8.66
C LEU A 36 17.24 8.31 9.50
N ASP A 37 17.21 9.16 10.52
CA ASP A 37 18.34 9.33 11.42
C ASP A 37 18.63 8.04 12.21
N MET A 38 19.83 7.49 12.00
CA MET A 38 20.29 6.28 12.67
C MET A 38 20.54 6.47 14.17
N SER A 39 20.69 7.71 14.67
CA SER A 39 20.79 7.97 16.11
C SER A 39 19.49 7.62 16.86
N GLN A 40 18.34 7.61 16.15
CA GLN A 40 17.04 7.23 16.68
C GLN A 40 16.69 5.76 16.43
N PHE A 41 17.64 4.97 15.93
CA PHE A 41 17.43 3.54 15.77
C PHE A 41 17.42 2.82 17.11
N HIS A 42 16.26 2.31 17.47
CA HIS A 42 16.10 1.45 18.65
C HIS A 42 15.84 0.01 18.21
N PRO A 43 16.74 -0.94 18.48
CA PRO A 43 16.53 -2.33 18.12
C PRO A 43 15.32 -2.91 18.88
N PHE A 44 14.71 -3.93 18.31
CA PHE A 44 13.73 -4.74 19.04
C PHE A 44 14.44 -5.46 20.18
N THR A 45 13.81 -5.44 21.36
CA THR A 45 14.32 -6.16 22.53
C THR A 45 13.65 -7.53 22.67
N GLU A 46 14.32 -8.44 23.36
CA GLU A 46 13.75 -9.76 23.66
C GLU A 46 12.45 -9.66 24.47
N LYS A 47 12.36 -8.70 25.39
CA LYS A 47 11.13 -8.41 26.15
C LYS A 47 9.97 -8.02 25.23
N GLN A 48 10.22 -7.16 24.22
CA GLN A 48 9.22 -6.80 23.23
C GLN A 48 8.80 -8.00 22.38
N LEU A 49 9.75 -8.82 21.93
CA LEU A 49 9.46 -10.02 21.16
C LEU A 49 8.56 -10.97 21.95
N ASN A 50 8.92 -11.29 23.21
CA ASN A 50 8.13 -12.14 24.10
C ASN A 50 6.72 -11.60 24.31
N TYR A 51 6.58 -10.28 24.50
CA TYR A 51 5.28 -9.64 24.67
C TYR A 51 4.43 -9.77 23.40
N TYR A 52 5.00 -9.46 22.23
CA TYR A 52 4.27 -9.48 20.97
C TYR A 52 4.04 -10.89 20.40
N CYS A 53 4.83 -11.90 20.77
CA CYS A 53 4.58 -13.29 20.41
C CYS A 53 3.42 -13.94 21.16
N ASN A 54 2.96 -13.35 22.28
CA ASN A 54 1.86 -13.92 23.04
C ASN A 54 0.50 -13.44 22.48
N PRO A 55 -0.26 -14.30 21.79
CA PRO A 55 -1.54 -13.91 21.20
C PRO A 55 -2.64 -13.61 22.24
N ARG A 56 -2.43 -13.96 23.52
CA ARG A 56 -3.36 -13.59 24.60
C ARG A 56 -3.41 -12.08 24.83
N HIS A 57 -2.34 -11.34 24.48
CA HIS A 57 -2.28 -9.88 24.57
C HIS A 57 -2.91 -9.17 23.36
N SER A 58 -3.81 -9.80 22.61
CA SER A 58 -4.38 -9.26 21.35
C SER A 58 -5.01 -7.88 21.49
N TYR A 59 -5.65 -7.58 22.60
CA TYR A 59 -6.25 -6.28 22.87
C TYR A 59 -5.21 -5.13 22.88
N HIS A 60 -4.01 -5.36 23.37
CA HIS A 60 -2.93 -4.38 23.39
C HIS A 60 -2.13 -4.34 22.10
N ARG A 61 -2.12 -5.43 21.34
CA ARG A 61 -1.36 -5.59 20.09
C ARG A 61 -2.09 -5.03 18.88
N TYR A 62 -3.41 -5.21 18.82
CA TYR A 62 -4.25 -4.84 17.69
C TYR A 62 -5.30 -3.80 18.08
N ARG A 63 -5.62 -2.95 17.11
CA ARG A 63 -6.81 -2.07 17.14
C ARG A 63 -7.82 -2.58 16.12
N VAL A 64 -9.08 -2.59 16.50
CA VAL A 64 -10.18 -3.01 15.63
C VAL A 64 -10.97 -1.76 15.23
N PHE A 65 -11.25 -1.62 13.93
CA PHE A 65 -12.11 -0.57 13.41
C PHE A 65 -12.90 -1.07 12.20
N LYS A 66 -14.00 -0.39 11.89
CA LYS A 66 -14.88 -0.77 10.78
C LYS A 66 -14.72 0.18 9.60
N ILE A 67 -14.67 -0.37 8.39
CA ILE A 67 -14.65 0.38 7.13
C ILE A 67 -15.93 0.05 6.35
N LYS A 68 -16.61 1.06 5.82
CA LYS A 68 -17.82 0.91 4.99
C LYS A 68 -17.48 0.15 3.69
N LYS A 69 -18.24 -0.89 3.37
CA LYS A 69 -18.13 -1.62 2.09
C LYS A 69 -18.89 -0.88 0.99
N LYS A 70 -18.42 -0.98 -0.25
CA LYS A 70 -19.14 -0.43 -1.42
C LYS A 70 -20.52 -1.09 -1.63
N SER A 71 -20.67 -2.35 -1.26
CA SER A 71 -21.91 -3.12 -1.34
C SER A 71 -22.88 -2.91 -0.16
N GLY A 72 -22.59 -1.94 0.70
CA GLY A 72 -23.29 -1.76 1.98
C GLY A 72 -22.67 -2.58 3.12
N GLY A 73 -23.02 -2.22 4.37
CA GLY A 73 -22.46 -2.85 5.56
C GLY A 73 -21.00 -2.44 5.84
N PHE A 74 -20.34 -3.14 6.76
CA PHE A 74 -19.02 -2.82 7.25
C PHE A 74 -18.07 -4.00 7.09
N ARG A 75 -16.79 -3.69 6.88
CA ARG A 75 -15.66 -4.63 6.99
C ARG A 75 -14.91 -4.30 8.27
N GLN A 76 -14.69 -5.27 9.12
CA GLN A 76 -13.85 -5.15 10.29
C GLN A 76 -12.38 -5.27 9.87
N ILE A 77 -11.58 -4.30 10.29
CA ILE A 77 -10.12 -4.30 10.08
C ILE A 77 -9.46 -4.39 11.43
N THR A 78 -8.47 -5.27 11.53
CA THR A 78 -7.68 -5.51 12.71
C THR A 78 -6.23 -5.20 12.39
N ALA A 79 -5.79 -3.98 12.72
CA ALA A 79 -4.44 -3.50 12.40
C ALA A 79 -3.56 -3.44 13.64
N PRO A 80 -2.23 -3.59 13.51
CA PRO A 80 -1.30 -3.39 14.61
C PRO A 80 -1.50 -2.04 15.28
N ARG A 81 -1.47 -2.01 16.61
CA ARG A 81 -1.76 -0.81 17.40
C ARG A 81 -0.57 0.13 17.47
N THR A 82 0.64 -0.42 17.62
CA THR A 82 1.88 0.34 17.78
C THR A 82 2.75 0.27 16.53
N GLN A 83 3.54 1.31 16.31
CA GLN A 83 4.51 1.35 15.20
C GLN A 83 5.57 0.26 15.37
N THR A 84 6.05 0.02 16.59
CA THR A 84 7.01 -1.05 16.89
C THR A 84 6.49 -2.41 16.46
N PHE A 85 5.24 -2.74 16.78
CA PHE A 85 4.64 -4.01 16.36
C PHE A 85 4.40 -4.08 14.85
N MET A 86 4.01 -2.96 14.22
CA MET A 86 3.90 -2.87 12.77
C MET A 86 5.23 -3.16 12.08
N MET A 87 6.32 -2.53 12.51
CA MET A 87 7.67 -2.75 11.96
C MET A 87 8.16 -4.19 12.20
N MET A 88 7.87 -4.77 13.37
CA MET A 88 8.21 -6.18 13.66
C MET A 88 7.49 -7.14 12.69
N LEU A 89 6.19 -6.93 12.46
CA LEU A 89 5.42 -7.72 11.49
C LEU A 89 5.88 -7.46 10.03
N SER A 90 6.29 -6.24 9.69
CA SER A 90 6.88 -5.94 8.38
C SER A 90 8.18 -6.70 8.16
N ALA A 91 9.06 -6.74 9.16
CA ALA A 91 10.30 -7.52 9.07
C ALA A 91 10.02 -9.04 8.94
N VAL A 92 9.04 -9.58 9.71
CA VAL A 92 8.58 -10.98 9.53
C VAL A 92 8.05 -11.21 8.11
N ASN A 93 7.28 -10.26 7.56
CA ASN A 93 6.77 -10.35 6.19
C ASN A 93 7.90 -10.44 5.16
N GLU A 94 8.98 -9.66 5.31
CA GLU A 94 10.15 -9.74 4.41
C GLU A 94 10.89 -11.09 4.55
N ILE A 95 11.00 -11.65 5.75
CA ILE A 95 11.53 -13.01 5.97
C ILE A 95 10.69 -14.04 5.20
N LEU A 96 9.37 -14.00 5.36
CA LEU A 96 8.48 -14.96 4.70
C LEU A 96 8.52 -14.81 3.17
N ARG A 97 8.56 -13.58 2.66
CA ARG A 97 8.65 -13.29 1.21
C ARG A 97 9.99 -13.66 0.60
N SER A 98 11.05 -13.68 1.37
CA SER A 98 12.37 -14.12 0.88
C SER A 98 12.44 -15.63 0.70
N LEU A 99 11.67 -16.40 1.48
CA LEU A 99 11.68 -17.86 1.48
C LEU A 99 10.56 -18.50 0.65
N TYR A 100 9.49 -17.76 0.34
CA TYR A 100 8.30 -18.33 -0.28
C TYR A 100 7.86 -17.52 -1.51
N THR A 101 7.70 -18.23 -2.62
CA THR A 101 7.10 -17.72 -3.86
C THR A 101 5.67 -18.25 -4.01
N PRO A 102 4.65 -17.37 -4.11
CA PRO A 102 3.28 -17.81 -4.33
C PRO A 102 3.10 -18.59 -5.62
N SER A 103 2.17 -19.56 -5.64
CA SER A 103 1.84 -20.36 -6.80
C SER A 103 1.44 -19.48 -8.00
N ASP A 104 1.60 -19.99 -9.24
CA ASP A 104 1.26 -19.24 -10.46
C ASP A 104 -0.22 -18.88 -10.57
N TYR A 105 -1.07 -19.54 -9.84
CA TYR A 105 -2.51 -19.28 -9.78
C TYR A 105 -2.90 -18.19 -8.77
N ALA A 106 -2.02 -17.85 -7.83
CA ALA A 106 -2.24 -16.80 -6.82
C ALA A 106 -1.93 -15.43 -7.42
N MET A 107 -2.93 -14.72 -7.88
CA MET A 107 -2.81 -13.38 -8.51
C MET A 107 -2.85 -12.23 -7.51
N GLY A 108 -3.40 -12.45 -6.32
CA GLY A 108 -3.39 -11.49 -5.23
C GLY A 108 -2.20 -11.66 -4.30
N PHE A 109 -1.64 -10.55 -3.80
CA PHE A 109 -0.52 -10.55 -2.84
C PHE A 109 0.75 -11.23 -3.33
N ALA A 110 0.97 -11.26 -4.63
CA ALA A 110 2.15 -11.81 -5.28
C ALA A 110 2.87 -10.72 -6.07
N ASP A 111 4.20 -10.71 -6.00
CA ASP A 111 5.03 -9.72 -6.69
C ASP A 111 4.87 -9.83 -8.21
N GLY A 112 4.83 -8.69 -8.89
CA GLY A 112 4.68 -8.62 -10.34
C GLY A 112 3.27 -8.97 -10.87
N ARG A 113 2.31 -9.33 -9.99
CA ARG A 113 0.94 -9.67 -10.35
C ARG A 113 -0.04 -8.58 -9.94
N SER A 114 -1.15 -8.48 -10.67
CA SER A 114 -2.14 -7.42 -10.48
C SER A 114 -3.57 -7.91 -10.76
N VAL A 115 -4.55 -7.06 -10.48
CA VAL A 115 -5.95 -7.31 -10.88
C VAL A 115 -6.09 -7.45 -12.42
N VAL A 116 -5.20 -6.80 -13.19
CA VAL A 116 -5.20 -6.90 -14.66
C VAL A 116 -4.64 -8.25 -15.11
N SER A 117 -3.52 -8.70 -14.55
CA SER A 117 -2.98 -10.04 -14.86
C SER A 117 -3.96 -11.14 -14.50
N ASN A 118 -4.68 -10.99 -13.36
CA ASN A 118 -5.77 -11.88 -12.97
C ASN A 118 -6.89 -11.91 -14.03
N ALA A 119 -7.41 -10.76 -14.40
CA ALA A 119 -8.50 -10.64 -15.37
C ALA A 119 -8.10 -11.13 -16.78
N SER A 120 -6.84 -10.95 -17.17
CA SER A 120 -6.32 -11.34 -18.49
C SER A 120 -6.46 -12.83 -18.78
N VAL A 121 -6.34 -13.67 -17.77
CA VAL A 121 -6.49 -15.14 -17.89
C VAL A 121 -7.91 -15.54 -18.34
N HIS A 122 -8.91 -14.72 -17.96
CA HIS A 122 -10.33 -15.02 -18.18
C HIS A 122 -10.96 -14.22 -19.33
N LYS A 123 -10.13 -13.53 -20.12
CA LYS A 123 -10.59 -12.73 -21.26
C LYS A 123 -11.17 -13.60 -22.36
N GLY A 124 -12.30 -13.20 -22.95
CA GLY A 124 -12.89 -13.81 -24.14
C GLY A 124 -13.58 -15.15 -23.88
N GLN A 125 -13.82 -15.53 -22.64
CA GLN A 125 -14.48 -16.80 -22.29
C GLN A 125 -16.00 -16.69 -22.35
N ASN A 126 -16.71 -17.77 -22.71
CA ASN A 126 -18.16 -17.80 -22.74
C ASN A 126 -18.78 -17.82 -21.33
N TYR A 127 -18.07 -18.40 -20.38
CA TYR A 127 -18.52 -18.56 -18.98
C TYR A 127 -17.42 -18.11 -18.04
N VAL A 128 -17.78 -17.30 -17.04
CA VAL A 128 -16.92 -16.88 -15.94
C VAL A 128 -17.64 -17.20 -14.64
N PHE A 129 -17.03 -18.02 -13.83
CA PHE A 129 -17.58 -18.48 -12.56
C PHE A 129 -16.73 -17.95 -11.41
N ASN A 130 -17.30 -17.02 -10.65
CA ASN A 130 -16.66 -16.36 -9.52
C ASN A 130 -17.16 -16.92 -8.20
N ILE A 131 -16.25 -17.18 -7.28
CA ILE A 131 -16.49 -17.70 -5.94
C ILE A 131 -15.77 -16.81 -4.94
N ASP A 132 -16.41 -16.50 -3.83
CA ASP A 132 -15.83 -15.77 -2.69
C ASP A 132 -15.70 -16.72 -1.49
N LEU A 133 -14.57 -16.71 -0.81
CA LEU A 133 -14.38 -17.49 0.41
C LEU A 133 -14.83 -16.68 1.63
N LYS A 134 -15.65 -17.33 2.49
CA LYS A 134 -16.15 -16.69 3.72
C LYS A 134 -15.02 -16.50 4.72
N ASP A 135 -15.00 -15.34 5.37
CA ASP A 135 -14.10 -15.04 6.50
C ASP A 135 -12.64 -15.50 6.26
N PHE A 136 -12.14 -15.23 5.06
CA PHE A 136 -10.91 -15.79 4.50
C PHE A 136 -9.70 -15.71 5.46
N PHE A 137 -9.42 -14.53 6.04
CA PHE A 137 -8.33 -14.39 6.99
C PHE A 137 -8.64 -15.07 8.34
N PRO A 138 -9.79 -14.82 9.00
CA PRO A 138 -10.12 -15.47 10.27
C PRO A 138 -10.29 -16.99 10.19
N SER A 139 -10.55 -17.57 9.01
CA SER A 139 -10.61 -19.03 8.84
C SER A 139 -9.23 -19.72 8.97
N VAL A 140 -8.14 -18.94 8.95
CA VAL A 140 -6.79 -19.47 9.14
C VAL A 140 -6.43 -19.41 10.62
N GLU A 141 -6.53 -20.54 11.31
CA GLU A 141 -6.19 -20.67 12.72
C GLU A 141 -4.68 -20.81 12.95
N GLN A 142 -4.18 -20.38 14.12
CA GLN A 142 -2.77 -20.40 14.50
C GLN A 142 -2.09 -21.78 14.35
N PRO A 143 -2.70 -22.92 14.74
CA PRO A 143 -2.07 -24.22 14.55
C PRO A 143 -1.77 -24.54 13.11
N ARG A 144 -2.62 -24.06 12.16
CA ARG A 144 -2.39 -24.24 10.74
C ARG A 144 -1.24 -23.38 10.22
N ILE A 145 -1.10 -22.14 10.73
CA ILE A 145 0.06 -21.28 10.44
C ILE A 145 1.32 -21.95 10.97
N TRP A 146 1.33 -22.36 12.23
CA TRP A 146 2.45 -23.03 12.89
C TRP A 146 2.94 -24.27 12.14
N LYS A 147 2.00 -25.15 11.74
CA LYS A 147 2.33 -26.34 10.94
C LYS A 147 2.90 -25.97 9.57
N ARG A 148 2.34 -24.96 8.90
CA ARG A 148 2.81 -24.54 7.58
C ARG A 148 4.25 -23.97 7.62
N LEU A 149 4.61 -23.28 8.67
CA LEU A 149 5.95 -22.71 8.87
C LEU A 149 7.05 -23.78 8.97
N GLN A 150 6.71 -25.00 9.42
CA GLN A 150 7.65 -26.11 9.56
C GLN A 150 7.82 -26.94 8.29
N LEU A 151 7.01 -26.70 7.26
CA LEU A 151 7.06 -27.44 6.00
C LEU A 151 7.85 -26.67 4.93
N ALA A 152 8.39 -27.41 3.96
CA ALA A 152 9.08 -26.82 2.81
C ALA A 152 8.21 -25.73 2.11
N PRO A 153 8.83 -24.67 1.60
CA PRO A 153 10.26 -24.36 1.58
C PRO A 153 10.78 -23.68 2.84
N LEU A 154 9.91 -23.39 3.84
CA LEU A 154 10.26 -22.60 5.02
C LEU A 154 11.11 -23.37 6.02
N ASN A 155 10.71 -24.61 6.35
CA ASN A 155 11.43 -25.56 7.22
C ASN A 155 11.89 -24.96 8.57
N PHE A 156 11.13 -24.01 9.15
CA PHE A 156 11.49 -23.41 10.42
C PHE A 156 11.47 -24.44 11.56
N SER A 157 12.40 -24.31 12.50
CA SER A 157 12.40 -25.05 13.74
C SER A 157 11.15 -24.76 14.57
N ILE A 158 10.77 -25.68 15.45
CA ILE A 158 9.60 -25.53 16.33
C ILE A 158 9.63 -24.19 17.11
N PRO A 159 10.76 -23.79 17.75
CA PRO A 159 10.83 -22.51 18.46
C PRO A 159 10.54 -21.32 17.57
N ILE A 160 11.10 -21.26 16.36
CA ILE A 160 10.89 -20.17 15.42
C ILE A 160 9.46 -20.15 14.89
N ALA A 161 8.91 -21.31 14.54
CA ALA A 161 7.53 -21.44 14.11
C ALA A 161 6.54 -20.97 15.20
N ASN A 162 6.82 -21.23 16.48
CA ASN A 162 6.03 -20.73 17.61
C ASN A 162 6.05 -19.20 17.69
N LEU A 163 7.23 -18.59 17.57
CA LEU A 163 7.38 -17.14 17.63
C LEU A 163 6.62 -16.45 16.47
N ILE A 164 6.82 -16.92 15.24
CA ILE A 164 6.16 -16.35 14.07
C ILE A 164 4.64 -16.57 14.12
N ALA A 165 4.17 -17.78 14.45
CA ALA A 165 2.74 -18.05 14.57
C ALA A 165 2.08 -17.21 15.67
N GLY A 166 2.78 -17.00 16.80
CA GLY A 166 2.33 -16.13 17.87
C GLY A 166 2.23 -14.67 17.46
N LEU A 167 3.26 -14.13 16.78
CA LEU A 167 3.25 -12.75 16.24
C LEU A 167 2.10 -12.54 15.26
N CYS A 168 1.86 -13.48 14.36
CA CYS A 168 0.93 -13.36 13.24
C CYS A 168 -0.54 -13.69 13.58
N SER A 169 -0.83 -14.12 14.83
CA SER A 169 -2.18 -14.50 15.25
C SER A 169 -2.77 -13.52 16.25
N MET A 170 -4.09 -13.40 16.24
CA MET A 170 -4.85 -12.63 17.22
C MET A 170 -5.91 -13.53 17.88
N LYS A 171 -6.26 -13.21 19.14
CA LYS A 171 -7.37 -13.85 19.82
C LYS A 171 -8.69 -13.33 19.23
N GLU A 172 -9.58 -14.23 18.87
CA GLU A 172 -10.96 -13.95 18.50
C GLU A 172 -11.89 -14.79 19.39
N THR A 173 -12.93 -14.18 19.93
CA THR A 173 -13.91 -14.86 20.77
C THR A 173 -15.17 -15.11 19.96
N HIS A 174 -15.57 -16.36 19.85
CA HIS A 174 -16.81 -16.78 19.20
C HIS A 174 -17.79 -17.28 20.26
N THR A 175 -19.07 -17.01 20.04
CA THR A 175 -20.15 -17.62 20.82
C THR A 175 -20.62 -18.84 20.05
N ASN A 176 -20.55 -20.01 20.67
CA ASN A 176 -21.10 -21.25 20.11
C ASN A 176 -22.63 -21.22 20.14
N GLU A 177 -23.26 -22.19 19.48
CA GLU A 177 -24.73 -22.33 19.44
C GLU A 177 -25.34 -22.55 20.84
N ASP A 178 -24.58 -23.15 21.76
CA ASP A 178 -24.93 -23.36 23.16
C ASP A 178 -24.72 -22.14 24.08
N GLY A 179 -24.34 -20.98 23.50
CA GLY A 179 -24.05 -19.76 24.24
C GLY A 179 -22.66 -19.71 24.89
N THR A 180 -21.85 -20.76 24.84
CA THR A 180 -20.51 -20.80 25.40
C THR A 180 -19.53 -19.96 24.59
N LEU A 181 -18.62 -19.24 25.28
CA LEU A 181 -17.58 -18.46 24.63
C LEU A 181 -16.35 -19.33 24.37
N LYS A 182 -16.01 -19.49 23.09
CA LYS A 182 -14.78 -20.16 22.65
C LYS A 182 -13.77 -19.17 22.09
N ASN A 183 -12.56 -19.23 22.60
CA ASN A 183 -11.45 -18.44 22.10
C ASN A 183 -10.72 -19.20 20.98
N LYS A 184 -10.54 -18.56 19.84
CA LYS A 184 -9.68 -19.02 18.75
C LYS A 184 -8.56 -18.02 18.53
N TYR A 185 -7.44 -18.52 18.03
CA TYR A 185 -6.33 -17.66 17.58
C TYR A 185 -6.26 -17.74 16.07
N VAL A 186 -6.51 -16.62 15.41
CA VAL A 186 -6.74 -16.56 13.96
C VAL A 186 -5.87 -15.49 13.31
N LEU A 187 -5.73 -15.56 12.00
CA LEU A 187 -5.00 -14.57 11.22
C LEU A 187 -5.80 -13.26 11.14
N PRO A 188 -5.23 -12.10 11.54
CA PRO A 188 -5.93 -10.82 11.54
C PRO A 188 -6.13 -10.25 10.13
N GLN A 189 -7.29 -9.66 9.85
CA GLN A 189 -7.52 -8.92 8.62
C GLN A 189 -6.97 -7.49 8.74
N GLY A 190 -5.72 -7.25 8.33
CA GLY A 190 -5.10 -5.92 8.35
C GLY A 190 -3.68 -5.89 8.91
N ALA A 191 -3.09 -7.05 9.24
CA ALA A 191 -1.66 -7.16 9.53
C ALA A 191 -0.84 -7.32 8.23
N PRO A 192 0.40 -6.82 8.18
CA PRO A 192 1.24 -6.90 6.99
C PRO A 192 1.62 -8.34 6.59
N THR A 193 1.66 -9.27 7.54
CA THR A 193 1.98 -10.68 7.32
C THR A 193 0.80 -11.51 6.79
N SER A 194 -0.44 -11.06 6.99
CA SER A 194 -1.62 -11.85 6.64
C SER A 194 -1.70 -12.22 5.15
N PRO A 195 -1.37 -11.34 4.21
CA PRO A 195 -1.39 -11.66 2.78
C PRO A 195 -0.47 -12.80 2.38
N ILE A 196 0.79 -12.77 2.80
CA ILE A 196 1.76 -13.83 2.44
C ILE A 196 1.39 -15.16 3.11
N ILE A 197 0.97 -15.13 4.38
CA ILE A 197 0.56 -16.33 5.11
C ILE A 197 -0.64 -17.00 4.43
N THR A 198 -1.66 -16.23 3.99
CA THR A 198 -2.79 -16.82 3.27
C THR A 198 -2.36 -17.47 1.96
N ASN A 199 -1.42 -16.90 1.20
CA ASN A 199 -0.88 -17.54 0.01
C ASN A 199 -0.16 -18.85 0.34
N MET A 200 0.64 -18.87 1.41
CA MET A 200 1.32 -20.08 1.87
C MET A 200 0.36 -21.20 2.30
N ILE A 201 -0.74 -20.83 2.96
CA ILE A 201 -1.80 -21.76 3.38
C ILE A 201 -2.60 -22.27 2.17
N CYS A 202 -2.85 -21.41 1.20
CA CYS A 202 -3.63 -21.75 0.00
C CYS A 202 -2.83 -22.51 -1.07
N ASP A 203 -1.53 -22.72 -0.91
CA ASP A 203 -0.70 -23.44 -1.89
C ASP A 203 -1.27 -24.82 -2.26
N LYS A 204 -1.70 -25.61 -1.27
CA LYS A 204 -2.36 -26.90 -1.50
C LYS A 204 -3.74 -26.76 -2.13
N LEU A 205 -4.50 -25.74 -1.75
CA LEU A 205 -5.78 -25.38 -2.36
C LEU A 205 -5.58 -25.06 -3.85
N ASP A 206 -4.65 -24.17 -4.16
CA ASP A 206 -4.35 -23.74 -5.53
C ASP A 206 -3.95 -24.92 -6.42
N ARG A 207 -3.09 -25.82 -5.93
CA ARG A 207 -2.69 -27.04 -6.67
C ARG A 207 -3.86 -27.96 -6.96
N ARG A 208 -4.75 -28.18 -5.99
CA ARG A 208 -5.94 -29.02 -6.17
C ARG A 208 -6.95 -28.39 -7.12
N LEU A 209 -7.22 -27.09 -6.99
CA LEU A 209 -8.16 -26.36 -7.86
C LEU A 209 -7.61 -26.23 -9.29
N ALA A 210 -6.31 -26.07 -9.46
CA ALA A 210 -5.66 -26.12 -10.78
C ALA A 210 -5.77 -27.51 -11.42
N GLY A 211 -5.64 -28.57 -10.63
CA GLY A 211 -5.89 -29.95 -11.09
C GLY A 211 -7.34 -30.17 -11.53
N LEU A 212 -8.28 -29.66 -10.75
CA LEU A 212 -9.71 -29.65 -11.10
C LEU A 212 -9.96 -28.87 -12.40
N ALA A 213 -9.40 -27.68 -12.52
CA ALA A 213 -9.52 -26.84 -13.72
C ALA A 213 -9.02 -27.59 -14.97
N ARG A 214 -7.83 -28.20 -14.90
CA ARG A 214 -7.28 -29.00 -16.01
C ARG A 214 -8.19 -30.15 -16.41
N ARG A 215 -8.74 -30.90 -15.44
CA ARG A 215 -9.66 -32.01 -15.69
C ARG A 215 -10.90 -31.60 -16.47
N PHE A 216 -11.41 -30.39 -16.23
CA PHE A 216 -12.62 -29.88 -16.87
C PHE A 216 -12.34 -28.87 -18.01
N GLY A 217 -11.07 -28.68 -18.42
CA GLY A 217 -10.70 -27.75 -19.50
C GLY A 217 -10.99 -26.28 -19.16
N LEU A 218 -10.71 -25.84 -17.92
CA LEU A 218 -10.98 -24.52 -17.43
C LEU A 218 -9.72 -23.72 -17.16
N HIS A 219 -9.80 -22.39 -17.26
CA HIS A 219 -8.83 -21.49 -16.66
C HIS A 219 -9.16 -21.27 -15.19
N TYR A 220 -8.13 -21.16 -14.35
CA TYR A 220 -8.26 -20.97 -12.91
C TYR A 220 -7.29 -19.90 -12.42
N THR A 221 -7.77 -18.99 -11.58
CA THR A 221 -6.95 -18.06 -10.79
C THR A 221 -7.58 -17.79 -9.42
N ARG A 222 -6.76 -17.33 -8.47
CA ARG A 222 -7.20 -16.86 -7.17
C ARG A 222 -6.61 -15.48 -6.87
N TYR A 223 -7.45 -14.53 -6.54
CA TYR A 223 -7.06 -13.21 -6.03
C TYR A 223 -7.53 -13.04 -4.58
N ALA A 224 -6.66 -13.34 -3.61
CA ALA A 224 -7.00 -13.44 -2.18
C ALA A 224 -8.13 -14.46 -1.91
N ASP A 225 -9.30 -13.97 -1.48
CA ASP A 225 -10.53 -14.73 -1.25
C ASP A 225 -11.38 -14.95 -2.52
N ASP A 226 -11.13 -14.19 -3.59
CA ASP A 226 -11.83 -14.31 -4.87
C ASP A 226 -11.20 -15.41 -5.74
N ILE A 227 -11.95 -16.45 -6.02
CA ILE A 227 -11.59 -17.57 -6.91
C ILE A 227 -12.38 -17.42 -8.22
N THR A 228 -11.68 -17.52 -9.35
CA THR A 228 -12.31 -17.44 -10.66
C THR A 228 -11.95 -18.65 -11.51
N PHE A 229 -12.99 -19.26 -12.10
CA PHE A 229 -12.89 -20.22 -13.20
C PHE A 229 -13.51 -19.64 -14.46
N SER A 230 -12.99 -20.02 -15.64
CA SER A 230 -13.63 -19.62 -16.89
C SER A 230 -13.41 -20.66 -17.99
N SER A 231 -14.32 -20.69 -18.98
CA SER A 231 -14.29 -21.66 -20.06
C SER A 231 -15.17 -21.24 -21.25
N MET A 232 -14.94 -21.91 -22.36
CA MET A 232 -15.81 -21.79 -23.57
C MET A 232 -17.11 -22.60 -23.43
N HIS A 233 -17.13 -23.65 -22.61
CA HIS A 233 -18.25 -24.58 -22.41
C HIS A 233 -18.80 -24.53 -20.99
N ASN A 234 -20.04 -24.94 -20.80
CA ASN A 234 -20.71 -24.87 -19.50
C ASN A 234 -20.54 -26.19 -18.72
N VAL A 235 -19.78 -26.16 -17.63
CA VAL A 235 -19.62 -27.25 -16.66
C VAL A 235 -20.11 -26.87 -15.25
N TYR A 236 -20.76 -25.72 -15.13
CA TYR A 236 -21.08 -25.09 -13.84
C TYR A 236 -22.49 -25.37 -13.33
N GLN A 237 -23.12 -26.48 -13.71
CA GLN A 237 -24.42 -26.91 -13.24
C GLN A 237 -24.41 -27.13 -11.72
N ALA A 238 -25.48 -26.76 -11.03
CA ALA A 238 -25.53 -26.78 -9.57
C ALA A 238 -25.18 -28.16 -8.98
N ASN A 239 -25.71 -29.22 -9.58
CA ASN A 239 -25.48 -30.62 -9.16
C ASN A 239 -24.46 -31.35 -10.04
N GLY A 240 -23.63 -30.58 -10.79
CA GLY A 240 -22.65 -31.16 -11.69
C GLY A 240 -21.39 -31.60 -10.97
N ALA A 241 -20.67 -32.56 -11.56
CA ALA A 241 -19.42 -33.13 -11.01
C ALA A 241 -18.37 -32.08 -10.68
N PHE A 242 -18.27 -31.01 -11.49
CA PHE A 242 -17.34 -29.90 -11.22
C PHE A 242 -17.65 -29.22 -9.89
N ARG A 243 -18.91 -28.79 -9.65
CA ARG A 243 -19.28 -28.06 -8.42
C ARG A 243 -19.20 -28.94 -7.17
N THR A 244 -19.54 -30.21 -7.31
CA THR A 244 -19.41 -31.18 -6.20
C THR A 244 -17.98 -31.35 -5.77
N GLU A 245 -17.08 -31.57 -6.73
CA GLU A 245 -15.65 -31.73 -6.43
C GLU A 245 -15.02 -30.42 -5.94
N LEU A 246 -15.42 -29.28 -6.51
CA LEU A 246 -15.01 -27.96 -6.07
C LEU A 246 -15.36 -27.71 -4.60
N ALA A 247 -16.61 -27.97 -4.21
CA ALA A 247 -17.06 -27.82 -2.83
C ALA A 247 -16.26 -28.73 -1.88
N ARG A 248 -16.04 -29.99 -2.28
CA ARG A 248 -15.24 -30.94 -1.52
C ARG A 248 -13.81 -30.42 -1.30
N ILE A 249 -13.15 -29.94 -2.38
CA ILE A 249 -11.78 -29.41 -2.27
C ILE A 249 -11.70 -28.23 -1.32
N ILE A 250 -12.63 -27.26 -1.42
CA ILE A 250 -12.66 -26.08 -0.57
C ILE A 250 -12.86 -26.45 0.90
N THR A 251 -13.82 -27.34 1.18
CA THR A 251 -14.10 -27.82 2.54
C THR A 251 -12.94 -28.59 3.13
N ASP A 252 -12.33 -29.52 2.38
CA ASP A 252 -11.13 -30.28 2.79
C ASP A 252 -9.95 -29.36 3.13
N GLN A 253 -9.90 -28.19 2.53
CA GLN A 253 -8.86 -27.16 2.83
C GLN A 253 -9.30 -26.18 3.93
N GLY A 254 -10.37 -26.47 4.66
CA GLY A 254 -10.84 -25.69 5.81
C GLY A 254 -11.35 -24.29 5.44
N PHE A 255 -11.89 -24.14 4.23
CA PHE A 255 -12.56 -22.92 3.79
C PHE A 255 -14.04 -23.18 3.51
N THR A 256 -14.84 -22.12 3.48
CA THR A 256 -16.27 -22.18 3.18
C THR A 256 -16.58 -21.22 2.04
N MET A 257 -17.34 -21.69 1.04
CA MET A 257 -17.83 -20.85 -0.04
C MET A 257 -18.93 -19.90 0.45
N ASN A 258 -18.91 -18.68 -0.07
CA ASN A 258 -19.96 -17.71 0.10
C ASN A 258 -20.98 -17.84 -1.03
N GLU A 259 -21.99 -18.69 -0.84
CA GLU A 259 -22.99 -18.97 -1.89
C GLU A 259 -23.70 -17.70 -2.37
N LYS A 260 -23.96 -16.73 -1.47
CA LYS A 260 -24.61 -15.46 -1.83
C LYS A 260 -23.79 -14.60 -2.80
N LYS A 261 -22.47 -14.81 -2.84
CA LYS A 261 -21.56 -14.09 -3.74
C LYS A 261 -21.07 -14.94 -4.91
N THR A 262 -21.32 -16.24 -4.90
CA THR A 262 -20.99 -17.14 -6.00
C THR A 262 -21.85 -16.82 -7.24
N ARG A 263 -21.19 -16.58 -8.38
CA ARG A 263 -21.87 -16.09 -9.61
C ARG A 263 -21.35 -16.80 -10.84
N LEU A 264 -22.25 -17.22 -11.70
CA LEU A 264 -21.96 -17.65 -13.06
C LEU A 264 -22.36 -16.54 -14.05
N LEU A 265 -21.39 -15.98 -14.72
CA LEU A 265 -21.57 -14.92 -15.72
C LEU A 265 -21.41 -15.54 -17.11
N LYS A 266 -22.41 -15.37 -17.99
CA LYS A 266 -22.43 -15.93 -19.36
C LYS A 266 -22.07 -14.84 -20.37
N LYS A 267 -21.55 -15.22 -21.54
CA LYS A 267 -21.42 -14.34 -22.71
C LYS A 267 -22.75 -13.67 -23.03
N GLY A 268 -22.74 -12.40 -23.35
CA GLY A 268 -23.95 -11.57 -23.49
C GLY A 268 -24.30 -10.80 -22.20
N SER A 269 -23.86 -11.24 -21.01
CA SER A 269 -23.91 -10.48 -19.78
C SER A 269 -22.57 -9.82 -19.47
N ARG A 270 -22.55 -8.88 -18.49
CA ARG A 270 -21.30 -8.26 -18.05
C ARG A 270 -20.49 -9.27 -17.25
N GLN A 271 -19.46 -9.85 -17.88
CA GLN A 271 -18.47 -10.69 -17.21
C GLN A 271 -17.42 -9.80 -16.54
N GLU A 272 -17.19 -10.05 -15.26
CA GLU A 272 -16.29 -9.23 -14.43
C GLU A 272 -15.43 -10.12 -13.53
N VAL A 273 -14.12 -9.84 -13.48
CA VAL A 273 -13.14 -10.50 -12.63
C VAL A 273 -12.38 -9.43 -11.86
N THR A 274 -12.40 -9.46 -10.54
CA THR A 274 -11.76 -8.46 -9.64
C THR A 274 -12.03 -7.01 -10.03
N GLY A 275 -13.25 -6.70 -10.49
CA GLY A 275 -13.66 -5.35 -10.89
C GLY A 275 -13.31 -4.95 -12.33
N ILE A 276 -12.73 -5.85 -13.12
CA ILE A 276 -12.39 -5.63 -14.53
C ILE A 276 -13.33 -6.43 -15.42
N ILE A 277 -13.85 -5.80 -16.47
CA ILE A 277 -14.68 -6.46 -17.48
C ILE A 277 -13.77 -7.30 -18.39
N VAL A 278 -14.11 -8.58 -18.56
CA VAL A 278 -13.29 -9.58 -19.28
C VAL A 278 -13.94 -10.11 -20.56
N SER A 279 -14.70 -9.27 -21.26
CA SER A 279 -15.23 -9.61 -22.58
C SER A 279 -14.10 -9.83 -23.60
N ASP A 280 -14.30 -9.52 -24.87
CA ASP A 280 -13.26 -9.67 -25.92
C ASP A 280 -11.99 -8.87 -25.62
N LYS A 281 -12.13 -7.74 -24.91
CA LYS A 281 -11.02 -6.91 -24.42
C LYS A 281 -11.24 -6.58 -22.95
N LEU A 282 -10.15 -6.42 -22.18
CA LEU A 282 -10.22 -5.90 -20.83
C LEU A 282 -10.76 -4.49 -20.84
N ASN A 283 -11.69 -4.19 -19.94
CA ASN A 283 -12.29 -2.88 -19.85
C ASN A 283 -12.70 -2.54 -18.42
N VAL A 284 -12.95 -1.26 -18.18
CA VAL A 284 -13.59 -0.76 -16.97
C VAL A 284 -15.09 -0.56 -17.21
N THR A 285 -15.86 -0.38 -16.13
CA THR A 285 -17.30 -0.12 -16.26
C THR A 285 -17.57 1.20 -16.99
N ARG A 286 -18.66 1.28 -17.75
CA ARG A 286 -19.08 2.53 -18.41
C ARG A 286 -19.23 3.68 -17.41
N LYS A 287 -19.71 3.39 -16.19
CA LYS A 287 -19.80 4.37 -15.12
C LYS A 287 -18.44 4.96 -14.76
N TYR A 288 -17.38 4.13 -14.69
CA TYR A 288 -16.04 4.59 -14.36
C TYR A 288 -15.53 5.65 -15.34
N VAL A 289 -15.64 5.39 -16.64
CA VAL A 289 -15.24 6.34 -17.69
C VAL A 289 -16.11 7.58 -17.68
N ARG A 290 -17.44 7.42 -17.51
CA ARG A 290 -18.38 8.54 -17.45
C ARG A 290 -18.09 9.48 -16.29
N ASP A 291 -17.74 8.93 -15.12
CA ASP A 291 -17.43 9.74 -13.94
C ASP A 291 -16.18 10.62 -14.18
N ILE A 292 -15.12 10.07 -14.78
CA ILE A 292 -13.92 10.84 -15.18
C ILE A 292 -14.30 11.93 -16.20
N ARG A 293 -15.03 11.55 -17.25
CA ARG A 293 -15.45 12.46 -18.32
C ARG A 293 -16.26 13.63 -17.79
N ASN A 294 -17.20 13.37 -16.87
CA ASN A 294 -18.05 14.39 -16.29
C ASN A 294 -17.25 15.40 -15.48
N ILE A 295 -16.32 14.96 -14.66
CA ILE A 295 -15.48 15.87 -13.87
C ILE A 295 -14.58 16.71 -14.76
N LEU A 296 -13.93 16.11 -15.77
CA LEU A 296 -13.11 16.84 -16.73
C LEU A 296 -13.92 17.81 -17.58
N TYR A 297 -15.19 17.50 -17.90
CA TYR A 297 -16.10 18.42 -18.58
C TYR A 297 -16.44 19.62 -17.71
N LEU A 298 -16.87 19.38 -16.46
CA LEU A 298 -17.19 20.47 -15.52
C LEU A 298 -15.98 21.37 -15.28
N TRP A 299 -14.79 20.78 -15.12
CA TRP A 299 -13.57 21.54 -14.92
C TRP A 299 -13.23 22.42 -16.16
N SER A 300 -13.34 21.85 -17.37
CA SER A 300 -13.05 22.62 -18.59
C SER A 300 -14.07 23.73 -18.88
N ARG A 301 -15.35 23.57 -18.45
CA ARG A 301 -16.42 24.52 -18.78
C ARG A 301 -16.63 25.56 -17.69
N TYR A 302 -16.51 25.19 -16.44
CA TYR A 302 -16.91 26.03 -15.29
C TYR A 302 -15.76 26.25 -14.29
N GLY A 303 -14.55 25.80 -14.57
CA GLY A 303 -13.39 25.94 -13.72
C GLY A 303 -13.28 24.88 -12.62
N TYR A 304 -12.11 24.92 -11.94
CA TYR A 304 -11.75 23.93 -10.92
C TYR A 304 -12.73 23.89 -9.74
N SER A 305 -13.10 25.04 -9.20
CA SER A 305 -13.99 25.14 -8.04
C SER A 305 -15.36 24.53 -8.27
N ALA A 306 -15.96 24.76 -9.45
CA ALA A 306 -17.23 24.18 -9.83
C ALA A 306 -17.14 22.64 -10.01
N ALA A 307 -16.07 22.16 -10.59
CA ALA A 307 -15.82 20.72 -10.71
C ALA A 307 -15.61 20.08 -9.33
N PHE A 308 -14.83 20.71 -8.44
CA PHE A 308 -14.54 20.24 -7.11
C PHE A 308 -15.81 20.14 -6.24
N SER A 309 -16.69 21.14 -6.28
CA SER A 309 -17.96 21.13 -5.53
C SER A 309 -18.89 19.98 -5.95
N LYS A 310 -18.82 19.46 -7.18
CA LYS A 310 -19.53 18.23 -7.61
C LYS A 310 -18.77 16.95 -7.31
N PHE A 311 -17.44 17.00 -7.36
CA PHE A 311 -16.56 15.86 -7.08
C PHE A 311 -16.56 15.47 -5.61
N PHE A 312 -16.39 16.44 -4.70
CA PHE A 312 -16.09 16.19 -3.30
C PHE A 312 -17.19 15.45 -2.54
N PRO A 313 -18.49 15.85 -2.60
CA PRO A 313 -19.55 15.14 -1.91
C PRO A 313 -19.65 13.67 -2.32
N LYS A 314 -19.56 13.39 -3.62
CA LYS A 314 -19.58 12.04 -4.17
C LYS A 314 -18.36 11.22 -3.70
N TYR A 315 -17.18 11.82 -3.71
CA TYR A 315 -15.97 11.17 -3.23
C TYR A 315 -16.07 10.83 -1.74
N LYS A 316 -16.58 11.76 -0.91
CA LYS A 316 -16.78 11.56 0.52
C LYS A 316 -17.78 10.41 0.80
N GLU A 317 -18.87 10.35 0.05
CA GLU A 317 -19.85 9.26 0.14
C GLU A 317 -19.22 7.91 -0.22
N GLU A 318 -18.50 7.81 -1.37
CA GLU A 318 -17.89 6.58 -1.86
C GLU A 318 -16.74 6.08 -0.96
N LYS A 319 -15.97 6.98 -0.36
CA LYS A 319 -14.79 6.64 0.46
C LYS A 319 -15.09 6.52 1.95
N GLY A 320 -16.22 7.02 2.41
CA GLY A 320 -16.72 6.87 3.79
C GLY A 320 -15.93 7.64 4.86
N HIS A 321 -14.68 8.02 4.60
CA HIS A 321 -13.89 8.87 5.49
C HIS A 321 -12.75 9.55 4.72
N VAL A 322 -12.65 10.83 4.90
CA VAL A 322 -11.50 11.64 4.48
C VAL A 322 -10.77 12.02 5.77
N LYS A 323 -9.64 11.36 6.04
CA LYS A 323 -8.98 11.43 7.35
C LYS A 323 -8.37 12.79 7.68
N LYS A 324 -7.89 13.54 6.70
CA LYS A 324 -7.26 14.84 6.90
C LYS A 324 -7.44 15.69 5.64
N GLY A 325 -8.17 16.79 5.78
CA GLY A 325 -8.38 17.75 4.70
C GLY A 325 -9.18 17.24 3.51
N ASN A 326 -9.41 18.12 2.54
CA ASN A 326 -10.06 17.77 1.29
C ASN A 326 -9.11 16.97 0.40
N PRO A 327 -9.58 15.90 -0.30
CA PRO A 327 -8.74 15.22 -1.26
C PRO A 327 -8.44 16.15 -2.43
N ASP A 328 -7.21 16.18 -2.87
CA ASP A 328 -6.86 16.86 -4.11
C ASP A 328 -7.52 16.13 -5.30
N MET A 329 -8.43 16.83 -5.97
CA MET A 329 -9.15 16.30 -7.13
C MET A 329 -8.20 15.91 -8.27
N ILE A 330 -7.13 16.67 -8.47
CA ILE A 330 -6.11 16.41 -9.52
C ILE A 330 -5.46 15.06 -9.27
N ASN A 331 -4.99 14.80 -8.05
CA ASN A 331 -4.35 13.54 -7.69
C ASN A 331 -5.32 12.35 -7.77
N VAL A 332 -6.58 12.54 -7.41
CA VAL A 332 -7.61 11.50 -7.52
C VAL A 332 -7.93 11.18 -8.98
N LEU A 333 -8.05 12.19 -9.85
CA LEU A 333 -8.28 12.01 -11.28
C LEU A 333 -7.08 11.36 -11.96
N ASP A 334 -5.87 11.77 -11.62
CA ASP A 334 -4.63 11.16 -12.10
C ASP A 334 -4.60 9.66 -11.78
N GLY A 335 -4.82 9.30 -10.51
CA GLY A 335 -4.92 7.89 -10.11
C GLY A 335 -6.02 7.11 -10.84
N LYS A 336 -7.17 7.74 -11.12
CA LYS A 336 -8.23 7.11 -11.92
C LYS A 336 -7.82 6.92 -13.38
N LEU A 337 -7.12 7.88 -13.98
CA LEU A 337 -6.59 7.78 -15.35
C LEU A 337 -5.48 6.74 -15.46
N MET A 338 -4.59 6.66 -14.45
CA MET A 338 -3.57 5.61 -14.41
C MET A 338 -4.18 4.21 -14.29
N TYR A 339 -5.24 4.03 -13.50
CA TYR A 339 -5.97 2.78 -13.46
C TYR A 339 -6.63 2.45 -14.82
N LEU A 340 -7.21 3.46 -15.51
CA LEU A 340 -7.76 3.29 -16.86
C LEU A 340 -6.67 2.84 -17.85
N LYS A 341 -5.49 3.47 -17.81
CA LYS A 341 -4.30 3.08 -18.58
C LYS A 341 -3.87 1.64 -18.30
N MET A 342 -3.80 1.27 -17.02
CA MET A 342 -3.41 -0.08 -16.61
C MET A 342 -4.35 -1.16 -17.17
N VAL A 343 -5.67 -0.89 -17.22
CA VAL A 343 -6.68 -1.86 -17.69
C VAL A 343 -6.77 -1.91 -19.21
N LYS A 344 -6.76 -0.75 -19.87
CA LYS A 344 -7.05 -0.65 -21.32
C LYS A 344 -5.81 -0.53 -22.19
N GLY A 345 -4.64 -0.24 -21.60
CA GLY A 345 -3.41 0.04 -22.31
C GLY A 345 -3.20 1.53 -22.59
N SER A 346 -1.94 1.90 -22.87
CA SER A 346 -1.53 3.28 -23.21
C SER A 346 -2.14 3.77 -24.53
N GLU A 347 -2.37 2.84 -25.47
CA GLU A 347 -2.84 3.15 -26.85
C GLU A 347 -4.36 3.22 -26.97
N ASP A 348 -5.10 3.00 -25.89
CA ASP A 348 -6.56 3.11 -25.91
C ASP A 348 -7.01 4.54 -26.17
N SER A 349 -7.81 4.74 -27.22
CA SER A 349 -8.27 6.07 -27.66
C SER A 349 -9.09 6.82 -26.60
N VAL A 350 -9.83 6.10 -25.74
CA VAL A 350 -10.61 6.72 -24.65
C VAL A 350 -9.67 7.19 -23.54
N TYR A 351 -8.68 6.37 -23.18
CA TYR A 351 -7.64 6.78 -22.22
C TYR A 351 -6.90 8.01 -22.73
N GLN A 352 -6.35 7.97 -23.96
CA GLN A 352 -5.57 9.06 -24.53
C GLN A 352 -6.35 10.40 -24.55
N LYS A 353 -7.60 10.38 -25.04
CA LYS A 353 -8.46 11.59 -25.08
C LYS A 353 -8.71 12.18 -23.69
N LEU A 354 -9.00 11.34 -22.70
CA LEU A 354 -9.27 11.81 -21.35
C LEU A 354 -7.99 12.27 -20.64
N TYR A 355 -6.88 11.59 -20.87
CA TYR A 355 -5.59 11.93 -20.31
C TYR A 355 -5.04 13.24 -20.86
N MET A 356 -5.08 13.45 -22.18
CA MET A 356 -4.70 14.72 -22.81
C MET A 356 -5.52 15.88 -22.26
N LYS A 357 -6.85 15.71 -22.17
CA LYS A 357 -7.73 16.73 -21.58
C LYS A 357 -7.37 17.04 -20.14
N PHE A 358 -7.06 16.01 -19.35
CA PHE A 358 -6.61 16.17 -17.97
C PHE A 358 -5.28 16.92 -17.87
N CYS A 359 -4.30 16.59 -18.72
CA CYS A 359 -2.99 17.25 -18.73
C CYS A 359 -3.12 18.74 -19.05
N VAL A 360 -3.95 19.12 -20.03
CA VAL A 360 -4.21 20.52 -20.35
C VAL A 360 -4.81 21.26 -19.14
N LEU A 361 -5.84 20.69 -18.49
CA LEU A 361 -6.52 21.31 -17.37
C LEU A 361 -5.66 21.38 -16.11
N ALA A 362 -4.84 20.37 -15.86
CA ALA A 362 -3.95 20.28 -14.71
C ALA A 362 -2.58 20.95 -14.95
N ASN A 363 -2.37 21.55 -16.14
CA ASN A 363 -1.10 22.11 -16.56
C ASN A 363 0.08 21.13 -16.41
N LYS A 364 -0.16 19.85 -16.75
CA LYS A 364 0.83 18.75 -16.71
C LYS A 364 1.32 18.42 -18.12
N ASP A 365 2.61 18.06 -18.25
CA ASP A 365 3.19 17.59 -19.50
C ASP A 365 2.73 16.14 -19.77
N PRO A 366 2.06 15.84 -20.89
CA PRO A 366 1.60 14.49 -21.23
C PRO A 366 2.74 13.46 -21.35
N GLN A 367 3.94 13.89 -21.72
CA GLN A 367 5.10 12.99 -21.94
C GLN A 367 5.80 12.59 -20.63
N LYS A 368 5.59 13.30 -19.53
CA LYS A 368 6.26 13.05 -18.24
C LYS A 368 5.76 11.86 -17.43
N HIS A 369 4.88 11.02 -17.95
CA HIS A 369 4.49 9.76 -17.28
C HIS A 369 5.26 8.50 -17.71
N THR A 370 6.31 8.64 -18.50
CA THR A 370 7.38 7.65 -18.54
C THR A 370 8.29 7.92 -17.36
N LYS A 371 8.28 7.02 -16.39
CA LYS A 371 9.19 6.86 -15.24
C LYS A 371 10.41 7.82 -15.19
N GLU A 372 10.20 9.10 -15.15
CA GLU A 372 11.17 9.97 -14.51
C GLU A 372 10.72 10.06 -13.05
N SER A 373 11.37 9.27 -12.21
CA SER A 373 11.51 9.62 -10.81
C SER A 373 11.81 11.12 -10.80
N LYS A 374 10.97 11.94 -10.16
CA LYS A 374 11.35 13.30 -9.81
C LYS A 374 12.78 13.17 -9.33
N SER A 375 13.73 13.83 -9.98
CA SER A 375 15.11 13.86 -9.51
C SER A 375 15.09 14.64 -8.20
N VAL A 376 14.83 13.92 -7.13
CA VAL A 376 14.87 14.44 -5.78
C VAL A 376 16.34 14.48 -5.44
N SER A 377 16.94 15.66 -5.51
CA SER A 377 18.28 15.84 -4.99
C SER A 377 18.18 16.10 -3.50
N TYR A 378 18.91 15.33 -2.72
CA TYR A 378 18.99 15.48 -1.28
C TYR A 378 20.24 16.25 -0.92
N ILE A 379 20.08 17.27 -0.08
CA ILE A 379 21.17 18.02 0.51
C ILE A 379 21.22 17.66 1.99
N GLN A 380 22.40 17.31 2.47
CA GLN A 380 22.66 17.10 3.87
C GLN A 380 23.28 18.37 4.43
N THR A 381 22.60 19.02 5.38
CA THR A 381 23.12 20.19 6.08
C THR A 381 23.66 19.78 7.43
N SER A 382 24.75 20.44 7.86
CA SER A 382 25.38 20.13 9.13
C SER A 382 24.72 20.74 10.35
N ASP A 383 23.87 21.79 10.18
CA ASP A 383 23.28 22.51 11.31
C ASP A 383 21.86 23.00 11.04
N ILE A 384 21.03 22.93 12.08
CA ILE A 384 19.82 23.72 12.27
C ILE A 384 20.10 24.68 13.40
N THR A 385 20.25 25.98 13.09
CA THR A 385 20.80 26.98 14.01
C THR A 385 19.92 27.33 15.19
N ASP A 386 18.64 26.94 15.22
CA ASP A 386 17.71 27.24 16.32
C ASP A 386 17.39 26.01 17.19
N PHE A 387 18.10 24.91 17.02
CA PHE A 387 17.98 23.73 17.85
C PHE A 387 19.34 23.38 18.45
N GLU A 388 19.40 23.25 19.78
CA GLU A 388 20.62 22.93 20.57
C GLU A 388 21.23 21.55 20.28
N LYS A 389 20.93 20.92 19.14
CA LYS A 389 21.51 19.64 18.72
C LYS A 389 22.00 19.71 17.28
N GLN A 390 23.29 19.62 17.12
CA GLN A 390 24.01 19.40 15.86
C GLN A 390 23.57 18.06 15.23
N ASN A 391 22.59 18.09 14.35
CA ASN A 391 22.18 16.89 13.60
C ASN A 391 22.17 17.25 12.11
N SER A 392 22.79 16.41 11.30
CA SER A 392 22.72 16.54 9.84
C SER A 392 21.27 16.35 9.37
N THR A 393 20.72 17.36 8.70
CA THR A 393 19.32 17.33 8.23
C THR A 393 19.30 17.13 6.73
N LYS A 394 18.56 16.13 6.29
CA LYS A 394 18.36 15.84 4.86
C LYS A 394 17.24 16.72 4.30
N ILE A 395 17.57 17.50 3.26
CA ILE A 395 16.63 18.37 2.57
C ILE A 395 16.32 17.79 1.20
N GLU A 396 15.03 17.58 0.94
CA GLU A 396 14.52 17.22 -0.38
C GLU A 396 14.37 18.49 -1.23
N ILE A 397 15.18 18.65 -2.28
CA ILE A 397 15.11 19.81 -3.17
C ILE A 397 14.23 19.49 -4.38
N VAL A 398 13.28 20.38 -4.66
CA VAL A 398 12.34 20.27 -5.78
C VAL A 398 12.46 21.54 -6.63
N LYS A 399 12.51 21.39 -7.94
CA LYS A 399 12.39 22.50 -8.90
C LYS A 399 10.92 22.63 -9.35
N ASN A 400 10.39 23.85 -9.34
CA ASN A 400 9.13 24.13 -10.01
C ASN A 400 9.33 24.26 -11.53
N LYS A 401 8.25 24.42 -12.28
CA LYS A 401 8.27 24.54 -13.76
C LYS A 401 9.03 25.76 -14.27
N GLU A 402 9.15 26.79 -13.46
CA GLU A 402 9.88 28.03 -13.75
C GLU A 402 11.36 27.94 -13.39
N GLY A 403 11.84 26.76 -12.96
CA GLY A 403 13.22 26.54 -12.57
C GLY A 403 13.54 26.98 -11.12
N LYS A 404 12.56 27.52 -10.37
CA LYS A 404 12.74 27.95 -8.99
C LYS A 404 12.89 26.73 -8.10
N ARG A 405 13.91 26.74 -7.22
CA ARG A 405 14.22 25.65 -6.28
C ARG A 405 13.61 25.96 -4.91
N TYR A 406 13.00 24.99 -4.31
CA TYR A 406 12.55 25.01 -2.91
C TYR A 406 12.78 23.64 -2.29
N GLY A 407 12.83 23.57 -0.99
CA GLY A 407 13.17 22.36 -0.28
C GLY A 407 12.10 21.96 0.74
N TYR A 408 12.17 20.70 1.13
CA TYR A 408 11.43 20.18 2.28
C TYR A 408 12.39 19.46 3.21
N PHE A 409 12.16 19.59 4.51
CA PHE A 409 12.85 18.81 5.53
C PHE A 409 11.86 18.28 6.56
N MET A 410 12.29 17.30 7.33
CA MET A 410 11.44 16.73 8.39
C MET A 410 11.82 17.33 9.73
N LEU A 411 10.84 17.94 10.40
CA LEU A 411 10.95 18.38 11.79
C LEU A 411 10.09 17.43 12.65
N GLY A 412 10.72 16.46 13.29
CA GLY A 412 10.00 15.34 13.90
C GLY A 412 9.21 14.56 12.83
N ASN A 413 7.91 14.42 13.02
CA ASN A 413 7.02 13.71 12.07
C ASN A 413 6.32 14.64 11.06
N ARG A 414 6.75 15.90 10.93
CA ARG A 414 6.10 16.88 10.03
C ARG A 414 7.07 17.31 8.93
N LYS A 415 6.62 17.21 7.68
CA LYS A 415 7.32 17.76 6.52
C LYS A 415 7.17 19.29 6.52
N GLN A 416 8.28 20.02 6.57
CA GLN A 416 8.34 21.47 6.57
C GLN A 416 8.84 21.97 5.23
N LEU A 417 8.22 23.02 4.70
CA LEU A 417 8.71 23.74 3.54
C LEU A 417 9.87 24.64 3.95
N ILE A 418 10.93 24.66 3.16
CA ILE A 418 12.08 25.52 3.35
C ILE A 418 12.33 26.37 2.10
N SER A 419 12.42 27.67 2.28
CA SER A 419 12.85 28.60 1.24
C SER A 419 14.36 28.54 1.07
N ILE A 420 14.85 28.59 -0.17
CA ILE A 420 16.28 28.52 -0.49
C ILE A 420 16.74 29.92 -0.87
N ASN A 421 17.71 30.46 -0.13
CA ASN A 421 18.30 31.76 -0.47
C ASN A 421 18.91 31.70 -1.88
N LYS A 422 18.73 32.76 -2.68
CA LYS A 422 19.19 32.86 -4.07
C LYS A 422 20.69 32.68 -4.22
N GLU A 423 21.47 32.97 -3.17
CA GLU A 423 22.90 32.87 -3.13
C GLU A 423 23.44 31.45 -2.83
N VAL A 424 22.54 30.52 -2.53
CA VAL A 424 22.93 29.13 -2.23
C VAL A 424 23.20 28.38 -3.52
N ASN A 425 24.43 27.96 -3.74
CA ASN A 425 24.80 27.09 -4.85
C ASN A 425 24.48 25.62 -4.46
N LEU A 426 23.46 25.04 -5.08
CA LEU A 426 23.02 23.67 -4.82
C LEU A 426 23.70 22.63 -5.73
N ASP A 427 24.41 23.06 -6.73
CA ASP A 427 25.03 22.18 -7.73
C ASP A 427 26.46 21.76 -7.31
N ASP A 428 27.06 22.44 -6.32
CA ASP A 428 28.36 22.08 -5.76
C ASP A 428 28.22 21.27 -4.47
N LYS A 429 28.51 19.97 -4.55
CA LYS A 429 28.43 19.04 -3.43
C LYS A 429 29.38 19.37 -2.26
N GLN A 430 30.50 20.06 -2.53
CA GLN A 430 31.45 20.44 -1.48
C GLN A 430 30.94 21.59 -0.61
N ILE A 431 30.00 22.39 -1.12
CA ILE A 431 29.43 23.55 -0.42
C ILE A 431 28.30 23.13 0.52
N HIS A 432 27.71 21.93 0.35
CA HIS A 432 26.57 21.48 1.16
C HIS A 432 26.88 21.47 2.67
N PHE A 433 28.10 21.21 3.08
CA PHE A 433 28.50 21.24 4.49
C PHE A 433 28.60 22.66 5.09
N LYS A 434 28.56 23.69 4.25
CA LYS A 434 28.54 25.09 4.67
C LYS A 434 27.16 25.71 4.71
N LEU A 435 26.12 24.91 4.54
CA LEU A 435 24.73 25.34 4.57
C LEU A 435 24.11 25.15 5.95
N ALA A 436 23.24 26.07 6.34
CA ALA A 436 22.48 26.02 7.57
C ALA A 436 20.99 26.30 7.32
N ILE A 437 20.13 25.79 8.19
CA ILE A 437 18.70 26.07 8.21
C ILE A 437 18.41 26.94 9.42
N SER A 438 17.75 28.07 9.20
CA SER A 438 17.29 28.94 10.28
C SER A 438 15.79 29.09 10.24
N SER A 439 15.15 29.17 11.40
CA SER A 439 13.77 29.61 11.51
C SER A 439 13.74 31.14 11.53
N CYS A 440 12.84 31.71 10.75
CA CYS A 440 12.61 33.16 10.68
C CYS A 440 11.15 33.45 11.03
N ARG A 441 10.86 34.59 11.69
CA ARG A 441 9.51 35.05 11.93
C ARG A 441 9.14 36.14 10.92
N GLY A 442 8.03 35.94 10.21
CA GLY A 442 7.46 36.93 9.31
C GLY A 442 6.73 38.05 10.06
N LYS A 443 6.32 39.10 9.35
CA LYS A 443 5.53 40.23 9.88
C LYS A 443 4.18 39.82 10.45
N ASP A 444 3.62 38.71 9.94
CA ASP A 444 2.37 38.08 10.42
C ASP A 444 2.56 37.10 11.59
N ASN A 445 3.75 37.10 12.20
CA ASN A 445 4.15 36.21 13.31
C ASN A 445 4.20 34.72 12.95
N LYS A 446 4.09 34.37 11.66
CA LYS A 446 4.28 32.99 11.19
C LYS A 446 5.76 32.65 11.07
N THR A 447 6.13 31.45 11.46
CA THR A 447 7.51 30.94 11.34
C THR A 447 7.70 30.29 9.97
N PHE A 448 8.74 30.70 9.25
CA PHE A 448 9.17 30.04 8.02
C PHE A 448 10.65 29.62 8.15
N TRP A 449 11.06 28.68 7.31
CA TRP A 449 12.41 28.11 7.34
C TRP A 449 13.20 28.57 6.13
N LEU A 450 14.47 28.97 6.35
CA LEU A 450 15.38 29.47 5.31
C LEU A 450 16.65 28.66 5.28
N LEU A 451 17.05 28.17 4.08
CA LEU A 451 18.35 27.58 3.81
C LEU A 451 19.31 28.66 3.32
N HIS A 452 20.44 28.81 3.98
CA HIS A 452 21.44 29.85 3.69
C HIS A 452 22.87 29.35 3.94
N ASN A 453 23.88 30.13 3.51
CA ASN A 453 25.28 29.85 3.78
C ASN A 453 25.65 30.21 5.24
N LYS A 454 26.37 29.33 5.94
CA LYS A 454 26.79 29.51 7.35
C LYS A 454 27.57 30.79 7.60
N ASP A 455 28.47 31.11 6.69
CA ASP A 455 29.42 32.23 6.88
C ASP A 455 28.76 33.62 6.77
N LYS A 456 27.53 33.70 6.23
CA LYS A 456 26.80 34.99 6.07
C LYS A 456 25.82 35.31 7.21
N VAL A 457 25.60 34.40 8.13
CA VAL A 457 24.60 34.59 9.23
C VAL A 457 25.03 35.67 10.21
N LYS A 458 26.35 35.86 10.44
CA LYS A 458 26.84 36.88 11.39
C LYS A 458 26.55 38.30 10.95
N GLU A 459 26.43 38.58 9.65
CA GLU A 459 26.15 39.91 9.12
C GLU A 459 24.67 40.18 8.82
N SER A 460 23.91 39.17 8.35
CA SER A 460 22.53 39.38 7.91
C SER A 460 21.48 39.34 9.03
N VAL A 461 21.76 38.72 10.16
CA VAL A 461 20.82 38.73 11.31
C VAL A 461 20.81 40.09 12.01
N LEU A 462 21.88 40.83 11.90
CA LEU A 462 22.00 42.23 12.44
C LEU A 462 21.46 43.29 11.47
N SER A 463 21.29 42.99 10.17
CA SER A 463 20.82 43.93 9.13
C SER A 463 19.43 43.61 8.57
N SER A 464 18.69 42.68 9.16
CA SER A 464 17.40 42.13 8.64
C SER A 464 16.20 43.10 8.70
N ASN A 465 16.43 44.40 8.77
CA ASN A 465 15.37 45.40 8.59
C ASN A 465 14.97 45.66 7.12
N SER A 466 15.53 44.93 6.12
CA SER A 466 15.30 45.24 4.70
C SER A 466 15.01 44.02 3.78
N VAL A 467 14.74 42.85 4.29
CA VAL A 467 14.23 41.77 3.44
C VAL A 467 12.76 42.01 3.24
N ASP A 468 12.31 42.21 2.00
CA ASP A 468 10.91 42.41 1.63
C ASP A 468 10.13 41.10 1.86
N ILE A 469 9.72 40.92 3.11
CA ILE A 469 9.03 39.73 3.63
C ILE A 469 7.66 39.61 2.99
N ASP A 470 7.03 40.72 2.59
CA ASP A 470 5.72 40.71 1.94
C ASP A 470 5.79 40.09 0.54
N LYS A 471 6.91 40.30 -0.16
CA LYS A 471 7.19 39.65 -1.44
C LYS A 471 7.47 38.15 -1.28
N LEU A 472 8.15 37.76 -0.20
CA LEU A 472 8.41 36.35 0.14
C LEU A 472 7.13 35.64 0.60
N ASN A 473 6.26 36.31 1.37
CA ASN A 473 5.00 35.77 1.81
C ASN A 473 3.98 35.64 0.65
N SER A 474 3.90 36.62 -0.25
CA SER A 474 3.05 36.52 -1.44
C SER A 474 3.49 35.41 -2.38
N GLU A 475 4.81 35.16 -2.48
CA GLU A 475 5.35 34.02 -3.24
C GLU A 475 5.12 32.69 -2.53
N LEU A 476 5.14 32.63 -1.20
CA LEU A 476 4.80 31.45 -0.39
C LEU A 476 3.29 31.13 -0.43
N ASP A 477 2.44 32.11 -0.32
CA ASP A 477 0.98 31.93 -0.42
C ASP A 477 0.56 31.52 -1.84
N SER A 478 1.24 32.02 -2.87
CA SER A 478 1.02 31.54 -4.23
C SER A 478 1.46 30.08 -4.44
N LEU A 479 2.49 29.62 -3.69
CA LEU A 479 2.98 28.23 -3.74
C LEU A 479 2.17 27.27 -2.88
N LEU A 480 1.55 27.75 -1.81
CA LEU A 480 0.64 26.97 -0.95
C LEU A 480 -0.77 26.84 -1.56
N ASN A 481 -1.15 27.78 -2.44
CA ASN A 481 -2.41 27.76 -3.16
C ASN A 481 -2.31 27.13 -4.57
N MET A 482 -1.14 26.67 -5.00
CA MET A 482 -0.91 25.82 -6.17
C MET A 482 -0.81 24.35 -5.76
#